data_ea0877f30d59bf555fc29c7b66b4e454
#
_entry.id   ea0877f30d59bf555fc29c7b66b4e454
#
_cell.length_a   1.000
_cell.length_b   1.000
_cell.length_c   1.000
_cell.angle_alpha   90.00
_cell.angle_beta   90.00
_cell.angle_gamma   90.00
#
_symmetry.space_group_name_H-M   'P 1'
#
loop_
_entity.id
_entity.type
_entity.pdbx_description
1 polymer ?
#
loop_
_entity_poly.entity_id
_entity_poly.type
_entity_poly.pdbx_seq_one_letter_code
_entity_poly.pdbx_strand_id
1 'polypeptide(L)'
;ALFVARNRLAVLQKSQQRVEIRDLLNQVVKTLMLPQPTNEIFYGGPSHLLLSTAMGVQLYDTQQQTVTGEIAAPSVKYAVWSPDGARVALLSKHTITLTDKHFSSSHLIHETIRIKSAAWDSNGVLLYSTLNHIKYALPQGDVGIIKTLEQPLYLTRVKGSTVYCLDRQACPRTVVMDPTEYKFKLALLEGRYDEVLSIIRTSRLVGQAIIAYLQKKGFPEIALHFVQDKTTRFDLAVECGNLDVALETAEAINVPEIWTVSYTHLRAHETKANL
;
A
#
# COMPACT_ATOMS: atom_id res chain seq x y z
N ALA A 1 12.32 -9.03 -23.57
CA ALA A 1 13.67 -8.60 -23.22
C ALA A 1 13.63 -7.45 -22.22
N LEU A 2 14.59 -7.37 -21.32
CA LEU A 2 14.73 -6.31 -20.33
C LEU A 2 16.20 -6.02 -20.01
N PHE A 3 16.51 -4.79 -19.60
CA PHE A 3 17.84 -4.46 -19.10
C PHE A 3 18.04 -5.02 -17.68
N VAL A 4 19.15 -5.77 -17.51
CA VAL A 4 19.57 -6.32 -16.20
C VAL A 4 20.79 -5.61 -15.64
N ALA A 5 21.52 -4.91 -16.49
CA ALA A 5 22.63 -4.03 -16.14
C ALA A 5 22.78 -2.96 -17.24
N ARG A 6 23.63 -1.96 -17.02
CA ARG A 6 23.82 -0.83 -17.94
C ARG A 6 24.06 -1.24 -19.41
N ASN A 7 24.81 -2.32 -19.64
CA ASN A 7 25.15 -2.81 -20.96
C ASN A 7 24.78 -4.27 -21.17
N ARG A 8 23.74 -4.77 -20.49
CA ARG A 8 23.31 -6.16 -20.54
C ARG A 8 21.79 -6.26 -20.66
N LEU A 9 21.35 -7.08 -21.58
CA LEU A 9 19.94 -7.39 -21.83
C LEU A 9 19.68 -8.86 -21.48
N ALA A 10 18.61 -9.13 -20.76
CA ALA A 10 18.08 -10.48 -20.60
C ALA A 10 16.98 -10.71 -21.66
N VAL A 11 17.08 -11.76 -22.42
CA VAL A 11 16.14 -12.16 -23.45
C VAL A 11 15.58 -13.55 -23.13
N LEU A 12 14.29 -13.63 -22.87
CA LEU A 12 13.62 -14.91 -22.62
C LEU A 12 13.33 -15.63 -23.94
N GLN A 13 13.88 -16.83 -24.08
CA GLN A 13 13.61 -17.79 -25.15
C GLN A 13 12.56 -18.80 -24.67
N LYS A 14 11.27 -18.47 -24.83
CA LYS A 14 10.16 -19.27 -24.27
C LYS A 14 10.15 -20.70 -24.78
N SER A 15 10.40 -20.91 -26.06
CA SER A 15 10.41 -22.25 -26.67
C SER A 15 11.52 -23.17 -26.13
N GLN A 16 12.62 -22.58 -25.67
CA GLN A 16 13.79 -23.30 -25.17
C GLN A 16 13.93 -23.24 -23.65
N GLN A 17 12.99 -22.54 -22.98
CA GLN A 17 12.98 -22.36 -21.51
C GLN A 17 14.33 -21.90 -20.95
N ARG A 18 14.93 -20.90 -21.64
CA ARG A 18 16.21 -20.31 -21.24
C ARG A 18 16.17 -18.79 -21.32
N VAL A 19 17.03 -18.15 -20.55
CA VAL A 19 17.29 -16.71 -20.63
C VAL A 19 18.70 -16.50 -21.15
N GLU A 20 18.84 -15.71 -22.19
CA GLU A 20 20.12 -15.28 -22.72
C GLU A 20 20.45 -13.87 -22.24
N ILE A 21 21.59 -13.73 -21.58
CA ILE A 21 22.14 -12.42 -21.25
C ILE A 21 23.00 -11.98 -22.44
N ARG A 22 22.61 -10.88 -23.06
CA ARG A 22 23.24 -10.33 -24.25
C ARG A 22 23.86 -8.97 -23.98
N ASP A 23 24.90 -8.63 -24.72
CA ASP A 23 25.45 -7.29 -24.73
C ASP A 23 24.72 -6.36 -25.72
N LEU A 24 25.15 -5.09 -25.83
CA LEU A 24 24.57 -4.12 -26.74
C LEU A 24 24.85 -4.43 -28.21
N LEU A 25 25.82 -5.30 -28.51
CA LEU A 25 26.08 -5.82 -29.85
C LEU A 25 25.26 -7.07 -30.16
N ASN A 26 24.31 -7.43 -29.30
CA ASN A 26 23.45 -8.58 -29.39
C ASN A 26 24.20 -9.93 -29.33
N GLN A 27 25.43 -9.96 -28.81
CA GLN A 27 26.18 -11.19 -28.59
C GLN A 27 25.75 -11.85 -27.26
N VAL A 28 25.63 -13.17 -27.27
CA VAL A 28 25.27 -13.93 -26.08
C VAL A 28 26.50 -14.00 -25.16
N VAL A 29 26.38 -13.44 -23.97
CA VAL A 29 27.43 -13.43 -22.95
C VAL A 29 27.24 -14.59 -21.96
N LYS A 30 26.01 -14.92 -21.64
CA LYS A 30 25.66 -16.00 -20.71
C LYS A 30 24.30 -16.58 -21.05
N THR A 31 24.16 -17.90 -20.93
CA THR A 31 22.89 -18.59 -21.07
C THR A 31 22.51 -19.19 -19.69
N LEU A 32 21.27 -18.97 -19.30
CA LEU A 32 20.70 -19.45 -18.03
C LEU A 32 19.56 -20.40 -18.36
N MET A 33 19.62 -21.62 -17.87
CA MET A 33 18.53 -22.59 -17.98
C MET A 33 17.53 -22.31 -16.87
N LEU A 34 16.25 -22.25 -17.23
CA LEU A 34 15.18 -21.95 -16.28
C LEU A 34 14.69 -23.23 -15.59
N PRO A 35 14.45 -23.19 -14.26
CA PRO A 35 14.03 -24.38 -13.51
C PRO A 35 12.60 -24.82 -13.82
N GLN A 36 11.75 -23.87 -14.28
CA GLN A 36 10.35 -24.12 -14.60
C GLN A 36 9.91 -23.33 -15.85
N PRO A 37 8.81 -23.76 -16.50
CA PRO A 37 8.22 -23.02 -17.62
C PRO A 37 7.88 -21.58 -17.21
N THR A 38 8.56 -20.62 -17.85
CA THR A 38 8.47 -19.18 -17.53
C THR A 38 7.76 -18.46 -18.65
N ASN A 39 6.74 -17.70 -18.29
CA ASN A 39 5.91 -16.92 -19.21
C ASN A 39 6.52 -15.54 -19.52
N GLU A 40 7.00 -14.87 -18.49
CA GLU A 40 7.59 -13.53 -18.57
C GLU A 40 8.73 -13.39 -17.57
N ILE A 41 9.65 -12.47 -17.84
CA ILE A 41 10.74 -12.13 -16.93
C ILE A 41 10.67 -10.64 -16.58
N PHE A 42 10.98 -10.29 -15.34
CA PHE A 42 11.10 -8.91 -14.88
C PHE A 42 12.42 -8.71 -14.14
N TYR A 43 12.81 -7.46 -13.97
CA TYR A 43 13.97 -7.11 -13.18
C TYR A 43 13.77 -7.50 -11.71
N GLY A 44 14.70 -8.24 -11.15
CA GLY A 44 14.65 -8.77 -9.78
C GLY A 44 15.62 -8.08 -8.81
N GLY A 45 16.31 -7.03 -9.27
CA GLY A 45 17.40 -6.42 -8.52
C GLY A 45 18.78 -6.80 -9.10
N PRO A 46 19.88 -6.36 -8.47
CA PRO A 46 21.22 -6.73 -8.87
C PRO A 46 21.40 -8.26 -8.88
N SER A 47 21.82 -8.80 -10.01
CA SER A 47 22.03 -10.24 -10.21
C SER A 47 20.80 -11.13 -10.07
N HIS A 48 19.60 -10.57 -9.99
CA HIS A 48 18.36 -11.34 -9.88
C HIS A 48 17.38 -11.05 -11.01
N LEU A 49 16.58 -12.06 -11.35
CA LEU A 49 15.43 -11.96 -12.23
C LEU A 49 14.17 -12.42 -11.50
N LEU A 50 13.04 -11.79 -11.80
CA LEU A 50 11.74 -12.31 -11.44
C LEU A 50 11.22 -13.16 -12.60
N LEU A 51 10.95 -14.43 -12.36
CA LEU A 51 10.42 -15.37 -13.33
C LEU A 51 8.92 -15.57 -13.08
N SER A 52 8.07 -15.10 -13.98
CA SER A 52 6.63 -15.34 -13.91
C SER A 52 6.30 -16.71 -14.46
N THR A 53 5.81 -17.60 -13.60
CA THR A 53 5.36 -18.94 -13.92
C THR A 53 3.84 -19.05 -13.93
N ALA A 54 3.27 -20.21 -14.17
CA ALA A 54 1.83 -20.43 -14.07
C ALA A 54 1.31 -20.31 -12.63
N MET A 55 2.14 -20.67 -11.64
CA MET A 55 1.77 -20.72 -10.23
C MET A 55 2.05 -19.41 -9.49
N GLY A 56 3.04 -18.64 -9.95
CA GLY A 56 3.45 -17.42 -9.25
C GLY A 56 4.70 -16.77 -9.84
N VAL A 57 5.45 -16.11 -8.98
CA VAL A 57 6.70 -15.45 -9.34
C VAL A 57 7.84 -16.00 -8.51
N GLN A 58 8.92 -16.38 -9.17
CA GLN A 58 10.15 -16.84 -8.54
C GLN A 58 11.24 -15.76 -8.61
N LEU A 59 11.96 -15.57 -7.52
CA LEU A 59 13.19 -14.77 -7.47
C LEU A 59 14.36 -15.69 -7.82
N TYR A 60 15.01 -15.43 -8.94
CA TYR A 60 16.07 -16.25 -9.50
C TYR A 60 17.41 -15.53 -9.48
N ASP A 61 18.40 -16.12 -8.80
CA ASP A 61 19.78 -15.62 -8.81
C ASP A 61 20.48 -16.06 -10.11
N THR A 62 20.91 -15.10 -10.90
CA THR A 62 21.57 -15.31 -12.21
C THR A 62 23.02 -15.77 -12.07
N GLN A 63 23.67 -15.59 -10.90
CA GLN A 63 25.02 -16.01 -10.64
C GLN A 63 25.05 -17.47 -10.17
N GLN A 64 24.28 -17.77 -9.12
CA GLN A 64 24.19 -19.10 -8.55
C GLN A 64 23.26 -20.05 -9.36
N GLN A 65 22.45 -19.48 -10.25
CA GLN A 65 21.45 -20.19 -11.06
C GLN A 65 20.44 -21.00 -10.21
N THR A 66 20.03 -20.41 -9.09
CA THR A 66 19.11 -21.00 -8.14
C THR A 66 17.92 -20.08 -7.87
N VAL A 67 16.78 -20.67 -7.51
CA VAL A 67 15.62 -19.93 -7.01
C VAL A 67 15.87 -19.62 -5.54
N THR A 68 15.84 -18.33 -5.18
CA THR A 68 16.08 -17.85 -3.81
C THR A 68 14.78 -17.52 -3.07
N GLY A 69 13.67 -17.35 -3.79
CA GLY A 69 12.35 -17.09 -3.21
C GLY A 69 11.24 -17.38 -4.21
N GLU A 70 10.06 -17.68 -3.69
CA GLU A 70 8.87 -17.91 -4.50
C GLU A 70 7.63 -17.34 -3.82
N ILE A 71 6.72 -16.78 -4.62
CA ILE A 71 5.48 -16.20 -4.13
C ILE A 71 4.30 -16.53 -5.05
N ALA A 72 3.17 -16.87 -4.45
CA ALA A 72 1.94 -17.15 -5.18
C ALA A 72 1.33 -15.84 -5.73
N ALA A 73 1.68 -15.49 -6.96
CA ALA A 73 1.17 -14.34 -7.69
C ALA A 73 0.95 -14.72 -9.16
N PRO A 74 -0.18 -15.37 -9.49
CA PRO A 74 -0.40 -15.86 -10.85
C PRO A 74 -0.67 -14.74 -11.83
N SER A 75 -0.26 -14.96 -13.09
CA SER A 75 -0.55 -14.06 -14.23
C SER A 75 -0.04 -12.63 -14.05
N VAL A 76 1.10 -12.44 -13.40
CA VAL A 76 1.73 -11.12 -13.25
C VAL A 76 2.07 -10.54 -14.62
N LYS A 77 1.72 -9.27 -14.83
CA LYS A 77 1.96 -8.49 -16.05
C LYS A 77 3.03 -7.43 -15.88
N TYR A 78 3.16 -6.92 -14.66
CA TYR A 78 4.11 -5.85 -14.33
C TYR A 78 4.69 -6.10 -12.95
N ALA A 79 5.97 -5.83 -12.81
CA ALA A 79 6.67 -5.76 -11.53
C ALA A 79 7.23 -4.34 -11.37
N VAL A 80 6.84 -3.65 -10.30
CA VAL A 80 7.23 -2.26 -10.05
C VAL A 80 7.94 -2.20 -8.70
N TRP A 81 9.22 -1.86 -8.73
CA TRP A 81 10.06 -1.74 -7.54
C TRP A 81 9.89 -0.37 -6.88
N SER A 82 9.93 -0.36 -5.55
CA SER A 82 10.03 0.88 -4.78
C SER A 82 11.36 1.59 -5.05
N PRO A 83 11.43 2.93 -4.88
CA PRO A 83 12.63 3.70 -5.16
C PRO A 83 13.87 3.26 -4.38
N ASP A 84 13.69 2.73 -3.18
CA ASP A 84 14.73 2.19 -2.31
C ASP A 84 15.11 0.73 -2.64
N GLY A 85 14.37 0.08 -3.56
CA GLY A 85 14.55 -1.33 -3.92
C GLY A 85 14.22 -2.33 -2.82
N ALA A 86 13.57 -1.89 -1.73
CA ALA A 86 13.24 -2.75 -0.60
C ALA A 86 11.96 -3.57 -0.82
N ARG A 87 11.05 -3.07 -1.66
CA ARG A 87 9.73 -3.68 -1.93
C ARG A 87 9.46 -3.77 -3.42
N VAL A 88 8.61 -4.71 -3.78
CA VAL A 88 8.11 -4.87 -5.15
C VAL A 88 6.59 -5.06 -5.15
N ALA A 89 5.94 -4.43 -6.09
CA ALA A 89 4.54 -4.65 -6.41
C ALA A 89 4.43 -5.52 -7.66
N LEU A 90 3.81 -6.68 -7.52
CA LEU A 90 3.53 -7.61 -8.61
C LEU A 90 2.07 -7.42 -9.04
N LEU A 91 1.87 -6.89 -10.23
CA LEU A 91 0.55 -6.51 -10.72
C LEU A 91 0.04 -7.51 -11.75
N SER A 92 -1.14 -8.05 -11.48
CA SER A 92 -1.96 -8.80 -12.44
C SER A 92 -3.10 -7.92 -12.95
N LYS A 93 -4.05 -8.52 -13.65
CA LYS A 93 -5.21 -7.80 -14.18
C LYS A 93 -6.10 -7.21 -13.07
N HIS A 94 -6.28 -7.96 -11.98
CA HIS A 94 -7.20 -7.63 -10.89
C HIS A 94 -6.57 -7.79 -9.49
N THR A 95 -5.28 -8.11 -9.42
CA THR A 95 -4.59 -8.29 -8.14
C THR A 95 -3.28 -7.54 -8.11
N ILE A 96 -2.92 -7.06 -6.93
CA ILE A 96 -1.60 -6.53 -6.61
C ILE A 96 -1.07 -7.34 -5.44
N THR A 97 0.09 -7.94 -5.60
CA THR A 97 0.81 -8.56 -4.49
C THR A 97 1.96 -7.65 -4.10
N LEU A 98 1.87 -7.06 -2.90
CA LEU A 98 2.95 -6.27 -2.30
C LEU A 98 3.85 -7.22 -1.51
N THR A 99 5.14 -7.16 -1.76
CA THR A 99 6.10 -8.01 -1.05
C THR A 99 7.44 -7.30 -0.88
N ASP A 100 8.25 -7.79 0.05
CA ASP A 100 9.63 -7.36 0.20
C ASP A 100 10.53 -7.99 -0.89
N LYS A 101 11.77 -7.54 -0.96
CA LYS A 101 12.74 -8.01 -1.95
C LYS A 101 13.11 -9.51 -1.83
N HIS A 102 12.81 -10.14 -0.70
CA HIS A 102 13.12 -11.56 -0.42
C HIS A 102 11.89 -12.46 -0.43
N PHE A 103 10.70 -11.89 -0.66
CA PHE A 103 9.41 -12.59 -0.61
C PHE A 103 9.07 -13.16 0.78
N SER A 104 9.61 -12.55 1.86
CA SER A 104 9.40 -13.01 3.24
C SER A 104 8.02 -12.63 3.76
N SER A 105 7.48 -11.53 3.30
CA SER A 105 6.14 -11.04 3.64
C SER A 105 5.37 -10.65 2.40
N SER A 106 4.07 -10.89 2.39
CA SER A 106 3.23 -10.51 1.25
C SER A 106 1.83 -10.08 1.67
N HIS A 107 1.31 -9.09 0.96
CA HIS A 107 -0.07 -8.62 1.09
C HIS A 107 -0.75 -8.63 -0.27
N LEU A 108 -1.87 -9.35 -0.38
CA LEU A 108 -2.65 -9.46 -1.59
C LEU A 108 -3.82 -8.47 -1.57
N ILE A 109 -3.90 -7.68 -2.61
CA ILE A 109 -4.97 -6.70 -2.84
C ILE A 109 -5.78 -7.15 -4.05
N HIS A 110 -7.09 -7.24 -3.88
CA HIS A 110 -8.03 -7.56 -4.96
C HIS A 110 -8.75 -6.31 -5.44
N GLU A 111 -8.83 -6.15 -6.75
CA GLU A 111 -9.57 -5.08 -7.42
C GLU A 111 -10.64 -5.65 -8.35
N THR A 112 -11.86 -5.13 -8.24
CA THR A 112 -12.96 -5.48 -9.15
C THR A 112 -12.75 -4.88 -10.54
N ILE A 113 -12.16 -3.67 -10.59
CA ILE A 113 -11.85 -2.95 -11.83
C ILE A 113 -10.41 -3.23 -12.22
N ARG A 114 -10.17 -3.47 -13.52
CA ARG A 114 -8.84 -3.76 -14.05
C ARG A 114 -7.82 -2.67 -13.66
N ILE A 115 -6.70 -3.12 -13.09
CA ILE A 115 -5.53 -2.30 -12.79
C ILE A 115 -4.83 -1.93 -14.13
N LYS A 116 -4.48 -0.65 -14.29
CA LYS A 116 -3.86 -0.12 -15.51
C LYS A 116 -2.36 0.08 -15.36
N SER A 117 -1.95 0.70 -14.26
CA SER A 117 -0.56 1.06 -13.99
C SER A 117 -0.34 1.30 -12.51
N ALA A 118 0.91 1.35 -12.09
CA ALA A 118 1.27 1.69 -10.72
C ALA A 118 2.63 2.41 -10.67
N ALA A 119 2.83 3.21 -9.65
CA ALA A 119 4.08 3.88 -9.34
C ALA A 119 4.20 4.08 -7.83
N TRP A 120 5.39 3.95 -7.28
CA TRP A 120 5.66 4.22 -5.87
C TRP A 120 5.89 5.71 -5.63
N ASP A 121 5.45 6.19 -4.47
CA ASP A 121 5.87 7.48 -3.96
C ASP A 121 7.18 7.39 -3.17
N SER A 122 7.67 8.54 -2.70
CA SER A 122 8.89 8.62 -1.89
C SER A 122 8.74 8.07 -0.47
N ASN A 123 7.51 7.84 0.00
CA ASN A 123 7.22 7.33 1.34
C ASN A 123 7.01 5.81 1.35
N GLY A 124 7.22 5.13 0.22
CA GLY A 124 7.01 3.69 0.10
C GLY A 124 5.53 3.28 0.04
N VAL A 125 4.67 4.19 -0.41
CA VAL A 125 3.25 3.91 -0.70
C VAL A 125 3.09 3.68 -2.19
N LEU A 126 2.41 2.60 -2.56
CA LEU A 126 2.10 2.31 -3.95
C LEU A 126 0.86 3.09 -4.38
N LEU A 127 0.99 3.90 -5.43
CA LEU A 127 -0.15 4.46 -6.13
C LEU A 127 -0.44 3.62 -7.37
N TYR A 128 -1.70 3.36 -7.64
CA TYR A 128 -2.10 2.63 -8.84
C TYR A 128 -3.37 3.21 -9.45
N SER A 129 -3.51 3.04 -10.76
CA SER A 129 -4.68 3.49 -11.50
C SER A 129 -5.56 2.32 -11.92
N THR A 130 -6.85 2.55 -11.85
CA THR A 130 -7.89 1.74 -12.47
C THR A 130 -8.50 2.51 -13.65
N LEU A 131 -9.67 2.09 -14.13
CA LEU A 131 -10.37 2.83 -15.20
C LEU A 131 -10.78 4.23 -14.73
N ASN A 132 -11.26 4.34 -13.48
CA ASN A 132 -11.97 5.53 -12.99
C ASN A 132 -11.29 6.17 -11.77
N HIS A 133 -10.23 5.57 -11.21
CA HIS A 133 -9.64 6.08 -9.96
C HIS A 133 -8.12 5.99 -9.97
N ILE A 134 -7.50 6.93 -9.27
CA ILE A 134 -6.18 6.76 -8.68
C ILE A 134 -6.39 6.35 -7.23
N LYS A 135 -5.78 5.25 -6.84
CA LYS A 135 -5.85 4.65 -5.51
C LYS A 135 -4.44 4.54 -4.92
N TYR A 136 -4.37 4.40 -3.60
CA TYR A 136 -3.13 4.05 -2.92
C TYR A 136 -3.24 2.68 -2.26
N ALA A 137 -2.11 2.06 -2.06
CA ALA A 137 -1.94 0.85 -1.25
C ALA A 137 -0.79 1.05 -0.26
N LEU A 138 -1.09 0.87 1.02
CA LEU A 138 -0.08 0.87 2.08
C LEU A 138 0.68 -0.46 2.09
N PRO A 139 1.90 -0.50 2.65
CA PRO A 139 2.69 -1.72 2.74
C PRO A 139 1.98 -2.91 3.39
N GLN A 140 1.06 -2.65 4.32
CA GLN A 140 0.26 -3.67 5.01
C GLN A 140 -1.01 -4.10 4.24
N GLY A 141 -1.20 -3.60 3.02
CA GLY A 141 -2.32 -3.97 2.16
C GLY A 141 -3.57 -3.11 2.30
N ASP A 142 -3.59 -2.10 3.17
CA ASP A 142 -4.71 -1.16 3.26
C ASP A 142 -4.77 -0.28 2.01
N VAL A 143 -5.96 -0.10 1.46
CA VAL A 143 -6.19 0.66 0.22
C VAL A 143 -7.15 1.82 0.43
N GLY A 144 -7.03 2.84 -0.41
CA GLY A 144 -7.96 3.96 -0.44
C GLY A 144 -7.97 4.66 -1.80
N ILE A 145 -8.97 5.51 -2.01
CA ILE A 145 -9.14 6.29 -3.24
C ILE A 145 -8.54 7.67 -3.01
N ILE A 146 -7.63 8.09 -3.89
CA ILE A 146 -7.06 9.45 -3.88
C ILE A 146 -7.90 10.38 -4.75
N LYS A 147 -8.23 9.92 -5.96
CA LYS A 147 -8.92 10.77 -6.93
C LYS A 147 -9.75 9.94 -7.90
N THR A 148 -10.95 10.45 -8.20
CA THR A 148 -11.76 9.95 -9.31
C THR A 148 -11.28 10.58 -10.62
N LEU A 149 -11.22 9.78 -11.68
CA LEU A 149 -10.75 10.17 -12.99
C LEU A 149 -11.91 10.20 -13.99
N GLU A 150 -11.95 11.22 -14.83
CA GLU A 150 -12.89 11.31 -15.96
C GLU A 150 -12.49 10.39 -17.12
N GLN A 151 -11.19 10.15 -17.27
CA GLN A 151 -10.61 9.29 -18.29
C GLN A 151 -9.47 8.45 -17.72
N PRO A 152 -9.20 7.26 -18.30
CA PRO A 152 -8.12 6.42 -17.84
C PRO A 152 -6.74 7.09 -18.02
N LEU A 153 -5.96 7.07 -16.94
CA LEU A 153 -4.59 7.56 -16.92
C LEU A 153 -3.63 6.44 -16.54
N TYR A 154 -2.44 6.47 -17.14
CA TYR A 154 -1.35 5.53 -16.88
C TYR A 154 -0.27 6.26 -16.08
N LEU A 155 -0.05 5.85 -14.84
CA LEU A 155 0.94 6.44 -13.95
C LEU A 155 2.34 6.10 -14.43
N THR A 156 3.21 7.11 -14.47
CA THR A 156 4.63 6.94 -14.81
C THR A 156 5.52 7.23 -13.62
N ARG A 157 5.20 8.25 -12.83
CA ARG A 157 5.98 8.67 -11.67
C ARG A 157 5.13 9.44 -10.66
N VAL A 158 5.53 9.36 -9.40
CA VAL A 158 4.98 10.19 -8.31
C VAL A 158 6.11 11.04 -7.73
N LYS A 159 5.85 12.33 -7.51
CA LYS A 159 6.78 13.25 -6.85
C LYS A 159 6.00 14.23 -5.97
N GLY A 160 6.15 14.09 -4.66
CA GLY A 160 5.41 14.90 -3.68
C GLY A 160 3.90 14.69 -3.81
N SER A 161 3.15 15.76 -4.04
CA SER A 161 1.70 15.75 -4.30
C SER A 161 1.33 15.66 -5.79
N THR A 162 2.30 15.43 -6.68
CA THR A 162 2.06 15.41 -8.13
C THR A 162 2.28 14.01 -8.68
N VAL A 163 1.28 13.51 -9.40
CA VAL A 163 1.33 12.26 -10.17
C VAL A 163 1.49 12.60 -11.65
N TYR A 164 2.55 12.09 -12.24
CA TYR A 164 2.81 12.20 -13.69
C TYR A 164 2.20 10.99 -14.40
N CYS A 165 1.44 11.25 -15.43
CA CYS A 165 0.65 10.24 -16.14
C CYS A 165 0.75 10.42 -17.66
N LEU A 166 0.37 9.36 -18.37
CA LEU A 166 0.04 9.42 -19.79
C LEU A 166 -1.45 9.11 -19.98
N ASP A 167 -2.09 9.78 -20.91
CA ASP A 167 -3.43 9.40 -21.36
C ASP A 167 -3.37 8.28 -22.43
N ARG A 168 -4.51 7.90 -22.99
CA ARG A 168 -4.57 6.86 -24.04
C ARG A 168 -3.87 7.25 -25.35
N GLN A 169 -3.71 8.53 -25.61
CA GLN A 169 -3.00 9.07 -26.77
C GLN A 169 -1.51 9.26 -26.48
N ALA A 170 -1.02 8.75 -25.34
CA ALA A 170 0.34 8.95 -24.84
C ALA A 170 0.72 10.42 -24.60
N CYS A 171 -0.26 11.31 -24.46
CA CYS A 171 -0.02 12.69 -24.08
C CYS A 171 0.30 12.78 -22.56
N PRO A 172 1.32 13.56 -22.17
CA PRO A 172 1.64 13.75 -20.77
C PRO A 172 0.55 14.53 -20.04
N ARG A 173 0.21 14.04 -18.85
CA ARG A 173 -0.76 14.65 -17.94
C ARG A 173 -0.19 14.70 -16.54
N THR A 174 -0.58 15.70 -15.77
CA THR A 174 -0.24 15.82 -14.36
C THR A 174 -1.51 15.90 -13.53
N VAL A 175 -1.52 15.16 -12.42
CA VAL A 175 -2.63 15.13 -11.47
C VAL A 175 -2.09 15.55 -10.11
N VAL A 176 -2.62 16.65 -9.58
CA VAL A 176 -2.34 17.03 -8.19
C VAL A 176 -3.25 16.21 -7.28
N MET A 177 -2.65 15.63 -6.25
CA MET A 177 -3.33 14.81 -5.25
C MET A 177 -3.07 15.35 -3.84
N ASP A 178 -3.98 15.03 -2.93
CA ASP A 178 -3.76 15.22 -1.50
C ASP A 178 -3.24 13.90 -0.88
N PRO A 179 -1.97 13.86 -0.42
CA PRO A 179 -1.39 12.67 0.18
C PRO A 179 -1.71 12.53 1.67
N THR A 180 -2.46 13.45 2.27
CA THR A 180 -2.63 13.58 3.72
C THR A 180 -3.22 12.32 4.35
N GLU A 181 -4.25 11.74 3.73
CA GLU A 181 -4.91 10.55 4.26
C GLU A 181 -3.97 9.34 4.35
N TYR A 182 -3.26 9.02 3.28
CA TYR A 182 -2.38 7.85 3.33
C TYR A 182 -1.12 8.10 4.15
N LYS A 183 -0.61 9.34 4.22
CA LYS A 183 0.49 9.70 5.12
C LYS A 183 0.09 9.55 6.58
N PHE A 184 -1.09 10.02 6.94
CA PHE A 184 -1.65 9.83 8.27
C PHE A 184 -1.74 8.34 8.64
N LYS A 185 -2.35 7.52 7.77
CA LYS A 185 -2.47 6.08 7.99
C LYS A 185 -1.11 5.38 8.07
N LEU A 186 -0.16 5.76 7.22
CA LEU A 186 1.20 5.22 7.23
C LEU A 186 1.92 5.58 8.55
N ALA A 187 1.89 6.85 8.95
CA ALA A 187 2.50 7.32 10.20
C ALA A 187 1.91 6.59 11.42
N LEU A 188 0.60 6.37 11.43
CA LEU A 188 -0.07 5.61 12.48
C LEU A 188 0.40 4.15 12.55
N LEU A 189 0.48 3.47 11.40
CA LEU A 189 0.91 2.07 11.32
C LEU A 189 2.40 1.87 11.67
N GLU A 190 3.22 2.90 11.44
CA GLU A 190 4.63 2.91 11.79
C GLU A 190 4.91 3.44 13.21
N GLY A 191 3.86 3.82 13.97
CA GLY A 191 3.98 4.32 15.34
C GLY A 191 4.61 5.72 15.44
N ARG A 192 4.60 6.51 14.33
CA ARG A 192 5.13 7.88 14.30
C ARG A 192 4.11 8.89 14.82
N TYR A 193 3.81 8.80 16.12
CA TYR A 193 2.72 9.57 16.75
C TYR A 193 2.88 11.09 16.68
N ASP A 194 4.10 11.62 16.72
CA ASP A 194 4.35 13.06 16.56
C ASP A 194 3.89 13.56 15.19
N GLU A 195 4.14 12.78 14.13
CA GLU A 195 3.67 13.09 12.79
C GLU A 195 2.15 12.97 12.69
N VAL A 196 1.55 11.96 13.32
CA VAL A 196 0.09 11.79 13.42
C VAL A 196 -0.53 13.04 14.04
N LEU A 197 -0.03 13.49 15.21
CA LEU A 197 -0.53 14.68 15.89
C LEU A 197 -0.32 15.97 15.07
N SER A 198 0.81 16.08 14.38
CA SER A 198 1.07 17.21 13.48
C SER A 198 0.05 17.25 12.33
N ILE A 199 -0.22 16.09 11.71
CA ILE A 199 -1.20 16.00 10.62
C ILE A 199 -2.62 16.34 11.14
N ILE A 200 -3.02 15.86 12.32
CA ILE A 200 -4.31 16.19 12.94
C ILE A 200 -4.48 17.70 13.11
N ARG A 201 -3.43 18.40 13.58
CA ARG A 201 -3.47 19.84 13.84
C ARG A 201 -3.45 20.70 12.58
N THR A 202 -2.76 20.26 11.54
CA THR A 202 -2.48 21.07 10.34
C THR A 202 -3.41 20.76 9.16
N SER A 203 -4.01 19.58 9.14
CA SER A 203 -4.83 19.14 8.02
C SER A 203 -6.31 19.10 8.36
N ARG A 204 -7.14 19.24 7.33
CA ARG A 204 -8.60 19.07 7.43
C ARG A 204 -8.98 17.61 7.14
N LEU A 205 -8.32 16.66 7.82
CA LEU A 205 -8.77 15.28 7.77
C LEU A 205 -10.12 15.20 8.51
N VAL A 206 -11.20 15.21 7.77
CA VAL A 206 -12.55 15.15 8.32
C VAL A 206 -13.28 13.97 7.68
N GLY A 207 -13.89 13.13 8.50
CA GLY A 207 -14.84 12.16 8.00
C GLY A 207 -14.97 10.89 8.84
N GLN A 208 -16.17 10.36 8.84
CA GLN A 208 -16.52 9.08 9.48
C GLN A 208 -15.64 7.92 9.01
N ALA A 209 -15.11 7.97 7.78
CA ALA A 209 -14.22 6.95 7.24
C ALA A 209 -12.90 6.81 8.02
N ILE A 210 -12.32 7.93 8.50
CA ILE A 210 -11.10 7.90 9.31
C ILE A 210 -11.41 7.39 10.72
N ILE A 211 -12.51 7.82 11.31
CA ILE A 211 -12.96 7.34 12.63
C ILE A 211 -13.14 5.82 12.58
N ALA A 212 -13.90 5.31 11.61
CA ALA A 212 -14.11 3.87 11.43
C ALA A 212 -12.81 3.11 11.18
N TYR A 213 -11.87 3.69 10.42
CA TYR A 213 -10.55 3.12 10.20
C TYR A 213 -9.75 3.00 11.51
N LEU A 214 -9.72 4.06 12.32
CA LEU A 214 -9.02 4.10 13.60
C LEU A 214 -9.59 3.09 14.61
N GLN A 215 -10.92 3.02 14.71
CA GLN A 215 -11.60 2.02 15.55
C GLN A 215 -11.23 0.59 15.10
N LYS A 216 -11.32 0.30 13.80
CA LYS A 216 -10.96 -1.02 13.24
C LYS A 216 -9.50 -1.41 13.50
N LYS A 217 -8.58 -0.44 13.53
CA LYS A 217 -7.15 -0.68 13.77
C LYS A 217 -6.77 -0.68 15.26
N GLY A 218 -7.72 -0.41 16.16
CA GLY A 218 -7.48 -0.42 17.61
C GLY A 218 -6.89 0.89 18.16
N PHE A 219 -7.16 2.02 17.48
CA PHE A 219 -6.76 3.36 17.91
C PHE A 219 -7.97 4.27 18.21
N PRO A 220 -8.93 3.84 19.02
CA PRO A 220 -10.14 4.62 19.27
C PRO A 220 -9.85 5.94 19.99
N GLU A 221 -8.82 6.03 20.84
CA GLU A 221 -8.42 7.27 21.51
C GLU A 221 -8.01 8.37 20.50
N ILE A 222 -7.31 7.99 19.42
CA ILE A 222 -6.95 8.95 18.36
C ILE A 222 -8.20 9.38 17.60
N ALA A 223 -9.19 8.49 17.45
CA ALA A 223 -10.44 8.80 16.78
C ALA A 223 -11.24 9.91 17.49
N LEU A 224 -11.11 10.05 18.81
CA LEU A 224 -11.75 11.13 19.58
C LEU A 224 -11.41 12.54 19.10
N HIS A 225 -10.21 12.73 18.51
CA HIS A 225 -9.81 14.01 17.96
C HIS A 225 -10.55 14.40 16.67
N PHE A 226 -11.18 13.44 16.00
CA PHE A 226 -11.90 13.64 14.74
C PHE A 226 -13.42 13.70 14.89
N VAL A 227 -13.94 13.27 16.05
CA VAL A 227 -15.39 13.24 16.31
C VAL A 227 -15.87 14.61 16.72
N GLN A 228 -16.75 15.20 15.91
CA GLN A 228 -17.37 16.51 16.20
C GLN A 228 -18.72 16.38 16.90
N ASP A 229 -19.46 15.30 16.60
CA ASP A 229 -20.73 15.02 17.26
C ASP A 229 -20.50 14.60 18.72
N LYS A 230 -21.13 15.33 19.66
CA LYS A 230 -20.93 15.14 21.08
C LYS A 230 -21.39 13.74 21.56
N THR A 231 -22.50 13.23 21.03
CA THR A 231 -23.04 11.92 21.43
C THR A 231 -22.10 10.81 20.99
N THR A 232 -21.67 10.83 19.73
CA THR A 232 -20.69 9.87 19.19
C THR A 232 -19.34 9.98 19.92
N ARG A 233 -18.91 11.19 20.30
CA ARG A 233 -17.68 11.41 21.07
C ARG A 233 -17.78 10.82 22.47
N PHE A 234 -18.93 10.97 23.11
CA PHE A 234 -19.19 10.36 24.42
C PHE A 234 -19.13 8.83 24.33
N ASP A 235 -19.89 8.23 23.40
CA ASP A 235 -19.94 6.77 23.24
C ASP A 235 -18.55 6.19 22.98
N LEU A 236 -17.78 6.84 22.12
CA LEU A 236 -16.41 6.43 21.81
C LEU A 236 -15.45 6.61 23.00
N ALA A 237 -15.60 7.69 23.78
CA ALA A 237 -14.79 7.91 24.98
C ALA A 237 -15.05 6.85 26.05
N VAL A 238 -16.30 6.44 26.23
CA VAL A 238 -16.69 5.34 27.11
C VAL A 238 -16.13 4.01 26.61
N GLU A 239 -16.23 3.72 25.31
CA GLU A 239 -15.70 2.50 24.68
C GLU A 239 -14.17 2.37 24.87
N CYS A 240 -13.42 3.48 24.77
CA CYS A 240 -11.96 3.48 24.99
C CYS A 240 -11.57 3.52 26.47
N GLY A 241 -12.49 3.73 27.39
CA GLY A 241 -12.19 3.94 28.80
C GLY A 241 -11.56 5.30 29.13
N ASN A 242 -11.68 6.28 28.23
CA ASN A 242 -11.20 7.66 28.46
C ASN A 242 -12.25 8.45 29.25
N LEU A 243 -12.24 8.27 30.57
CA LEU A 243 -13.25 8.80 31.47
C LEU A 243 -13.26 10.33 31.54
N ASP A 244 -12.10 10.98 31.38
CA ASP A 244 -12.00 12.45 31.41
C ASP A 244 -12.76 13.07 30.22
N VAL A 245 -12.54 12.55 29.01
CA VAL A 245 -13.26 13.00 27.81
C VAL A 245 -14.73 12.62 27.87
N ALA A 246 -15.07 11.46 28.42
CA ALA A 246 -16.45 11.04 28.61
C ALA A 246 -17.21 11.99 29.55
N LEU A 247 -16.61 12.37 30.71
CA LEU A 247 -17.19 13.32 31.64
C LEU A 247 -17.33 14.71 31.01
N GLU A 248 -16.27 15.27 30.41
CA GLU A 248 -16.32 16.56 29.72
C GLU A 248 -17.45 16.59 28.67
N THR A 249 -17.60 15.51 27.94
CA THR A 249 -18.60 15.41 26.88
C THR A 249 -20.01 15.24 27.45
N ALA A 250 -20.17 14.47 28.55
CA ALA A 250 -21.43 14.30 29.25
C ALA A 250 -21.93 15.64 29.81
N GLU A 251 -21.03 16.43 30.40
CA GLU A 251 -21.35 17.81 30.89
C GLU A 251 -21.82 18.70 29.77
N ALA A 252 -21.16 18.63 28.59
CA ALA A 252 -21.52 19.44 27.43
C ALA A 252 -22.83 19.02 26.75
N ILE A 253 -23.30 17.78 26.94
CA ILE A 253 -24.58 17.27 26.43
C ILE A 253 -25.69 17.50 27.46
N ASN A 254 -25.40 17.33 28.74
CA ASN A 254 -26.30 17.54 29.92
C ASN A 254 -27.65 16.84 29.82
N VAL A 255 -27.67 15.56 29.41
CA VAL A 255 -28.86 14.71 29.35
C VAL A 255 -28.81 13.65 30.47
N PRO A 256 -29.90 13.41 31.25
CA PRO A 256 -29.90 12.51 32.41
C PRO A 256 -29.48 11.06 32.11
N GLU A 257 -29.85 10.56 30.91
CA GLU A 257 -29.52 9.19 30.48
C GLU A 257 -27.99 9.00 30.32
N ILE A 258 -27.29 10.01 29.86
CA ILE A 258 -25.83 9.98 29.66
C ILE A 258 -25.10 9.95 31.00
N TRP A 259 -25.61 10.66 31.99
CA TRP A 259 -25.07 10.63 33.38
C TRP A 259 -25.18 9.25 34.01
N THR A 260 -26.28 8.53 33.77
CA THR A 260 -26.46 7.17 34.27
C THR A 260 -25.43 6.20 33.69
N VAL A 261 -25.11 6.31 32.40
CA VAL A 261 -24.08 5.50 31.73
C VAL A 261 -22.70 5.84 32.26
N SER A 262 -22.36 7.13 32.37
CA SER A 262 -21.08 7.60 32.91
C SER A 262 -20.84 7.09 34.33
N TYR A 263 -21.86 7.16 35.20
CA TYR A 263 -21.76 6.71 36.58
C TYR A 263 -21.57 5.19 36.73
N THR A 264 -22.22 4.40 35.88
CA THR A 264 -22.06 2.94 35.89
C THR A 264 -20.67 2.52 35.44
N HIS A 265 -20.10 3.18 34.42
CA HIS A 265 -18.74 2.92 33.94
C HIS A 265 -17.66 3.36 34.93
N LEU A 266 -17.80 4.55 35.55
CA LEU A 266 -16.91 5.00 36.64
C LEU A 266 -16.88 4.00 37.79
N ARG A 267 -18.04 3.54 38.27
CA ARG A 267 -18.13 2.56 39.36
C ARG A 267 -17.54 1.19 39.02
N ALA A 268 -17.65 0.77 37.74
CA ALA A 268 -17.05 -0.47 37.27
C ALA A 268 -15.50 -0.38 37.20
N HIS A 269 -14.95 0.79 36.91
CA HIS A 269 -13.50 1.03 36.92
C HIS A 269 -12.93 1.12 38.33
N GLU A 270 -13.61 1.78 39.27
CA GLU A 270 -13.20 1.83 40.70
C GLU A 270 -13.16 0.44 41.34
N THR A 271 -14.11 -0.44 41.02
CA THR A 271 -14.11 -1.83 41.52
C THR A 271 -13.00 -2.68 40.93
N LYS A 272 -12.53 -2.42 39.69
CA LYS A 272 -11.37 -3.10 39.11
C LYS A 272 -10.01 -2.60 39.61
N ALA A 273 -9.93 -1.35 40.07
CA ALA A 273 -8.71 -0.77 40.64
C ALA A 273 -8.46 -1.16 42.10
N ASN A 274 -9.49 -1.70 42.77
CA ASN A 274 -9.45 -2.12 44.19
C ASN A 274 -9.35 -3.66 44.37
N LEU A 275 -9.13 -4.40 43.29
CA LEU A 275 -8.81 -5.83 43.28
C LEU A 275 -7.36 -6.05 42.75
#